data_b6168c2529ee61d98b4e505e8c204924
#
_entry.id   b6168c2529ee61d98b4e505e8c204924
#
_cell.length_a   1.000
_cell.length_b   1.000
_cell.length_c   1.000
_cell.angle_alpha   90.00
_cell.angle_beta   90.00
_cell.angle_gamma   90.00
#
_symmetry.space_group_name_H-M   'P 1'
#
loop_
_entity.id
_entity.type
_entity.pdbx_description
1 polymer ?
#
loop_
_entity_poly.entity_id
_entity_poly.type
_entity_poly.pdbx_seq_one_letter_code
_entity_poly.pdbx_strand_id
1 'polypeptide(L)'
;MKTQKYIFIFISLLVIVSCKKDPITVPVKFTSTTYQTLGSYDASGKPSYLAPADIVSPTLLSFVNSTLQEKQDLRGTHPELLTTKAIADIAISTSSDVFITYISNGTGNHNTFAFYTYTTGQSPTSTKDIKTITYVFPNVGKNTTLQPGDKVKIGRFDAGISIGFVILKNSWDINTKTVDSGAVHFCSNDILNPEVDPDLKKHAVLINYPAENKVLIGFEDVDRTEAICDNDFNDMMFYCTVVP
;
A
#
# COMPACT_ATOMS: atom_id res chain seq x y z
N MET A 1 -27.15 -53.97 -57.39
CA MET A 1 -27.30 -53.00 -56.33
C MET A 1 -26.03 -52.96 -55.49
N LYS A 2 -25.21 -51.88 -55.60
CA LYS A 2 -23.98 -51.72 -54.80
C LYS A 2 -24.30 -50.80 -53.62
N THR A 3 -24.22 -51.37 -52.44
CA THR A 3 -24.45 -50.62 -51.18
C THR A 3 -23.16 -49.89 -50.75
N GLN A 4 -23.17 -48.58 -50.81
CA GLN A 4 -22.03 -47.74 -50.41
C GLN A 4 -22.13 -47.48 -48.91
N LYS A 5 -21.16 -47.95 -48.12
CA LYS A 5 -21.08 -47.71 -46.69
C LYS A 5 -20.34 -46.39 -46.44
N TYR A 6 -20.98 -45.41 -45.87
CA TYR A 6 -20.36 -44.18 -45.41
C TYR A 6 -19.79 -44.41 -44.00
N ILE A 7 -18.46 -44.23 -43.86
CA ILE A 7 -17.78 -44.23 -42.58
C ILE A 7 -17.73 -42.78 -42.11
N PHE A 8 -18.46 -42.48 -41.02
CA PHE A 8 -18.35 -41.20 -40.33
C PHE A 8 -17.17 -41.25 -39.37
N ILE A 9 -16.12 -40.50 -39.67
CA ILE A 9 -14.99 -40.28 -38.76
C ILE A 9 -15.37 -39.13 -37.80
N PHE A 10 -15.61 -39.46 -36.54
CA PHE A 10 -15.82 -38.47 -35.46
C PHE A 10 -14.43 -37.98 -35.01
N ILE A 11 -14.04 -36.78 -35.45
CA ILE A 11 -12.84 -36.10 -34.93
C ILE A 11 -13.22 -35.44 -33.59
N SER A 12 -12.83 -36.10 -32.49
CA SER A 12 -12.95 -35.54 -31.16
C SER A 12 -11.88 -34.46 -30.96
N LEU A 13 -12.30 -33.20 -30.94
CA LEU A 13 -11.44 -32.05 -30.66
C LEU A 13 -11.14 -32.02 -29.13
N LEU A 14 -9.98 -32.52 -28.73
CA LEU A 14 -9.50 -32.37 -27.35
C LEU A 14 -9.12 -30.91 -27.13
N VAL A 15 -9.98 -30.17 -26.48
CA VAL A 15 -9.65 -28.82 -25.92
C VAL A 15 -8.77 -29.06 -24.72
N ILE A 16 -7.46 -28.85 -24.87
CA ILE A 16 -6.53 -28.81 -23.74
C ILE A 16 -6.74 -27.46 -23.06
N VAL A 17 -7.55 -27.42 -21.99
CA VAL A 17 -7.62 -26.29 -21.08
C VAL A 17 -6.30 -26.32 -20.29
N SER A 18 -5.34 -25.50 -20.71
CA SER A 18 -4.14 -25.21 -19.94
C SER A 18 -4.57 -24.34 -18.75
N CYS A 19 -4.76 -24.95 -17.59
CA CYS A 19 -4.77 -24.18 -16.35
C CYS A 19 -3.38 -23.55 -16.20
N LYS A 20 -3.27 -22.26 -16.51
CA LYS A 20 -2.14 -21.46 -16.02
C LYS A 20 -2.24 -21.48 -14.50
N LYS A 21 -1.33 -22.18 -13.86
CA LYS A 21 -1.14 -22.12 -12.42
C LYS A 21 -0.59 -20.72 -12.15
N ASP A 22 -1.35 -19.89 -11.47
CA ASP A 22 -0.89 -18.55 -11.11
C ASP A 22 0.43 -18.68 -10.35
N PRO A 23 1.42 -17.83 -10.63
CA PRO A 23 2.70 -17.88 -9.95
C PRO A 23 2.46 -17.68 -8.45
N ILE A 24 2.92 -18.64 -7.63
CA ILE A 24 2.82 -18.52 -6.17
C ILE A 24 3.68 -17.33 -5.74
N THR A 25 3.04 -16.29 -5.26
CA THR A 25 3.73 -15.13 -4.68
C THR A 25 4.42 -15.57 -3.39
N VAL A 26 5.75 -15.47 -3.37
CA VAL A 26 6.54 -15.77 -2.17
C VAL A 26 6.78 -14.46 -1.43
N PRO A 27 6.31 -14.31 -0.17
CA PRO A 27 6.54 -13.10 0.61
C PRO A 27 8.02 -12.75 0.69
N VAL A 28 8.37 -11.53 0.32
CA VAL A 28 9.75 -11.02 0.42
C VAL A 28 10.04 -10.70 1.87
N LYS A 29 11.08 -11.31 2.45
CA LYS A 29 11.40 -11.16 3.86
C LYS A 29 12.35 -9.99 4.12
N PHE A 30 12.03 -9.22 5.16
CA PHE A 30 12.84 -8.11 5.67
C PHE A 30 13.78 -8.62 6.79
N THR A 31 14.78 -9.44 6.43
CA THR A 31 15.61 -10.16 7.40
C THR A 31 16.68 -9.31 8.09
N SER A 32 16.94 -8.11 7.59
CA SER A 32 18.00 -7.19 8.11
C SER A 32 17.41 -5.91 8.67
N THR A 33 16.08 -5.88 8.90
CA THR A 33 15.33 -4.69 9.27
C THR A 33 15.02 -4.71 10.77
N THR A 34 15.25 -3.58 11.43
CA THR A 34 14.79 -3.33 12.80
C THR A 34 13.42 -2.66 12.75
N TYR A 35 12.49 -3.11 13.58
CA TYR A 35 11.18 -2.52 13.71
C TYR A 35 11.08 -1.72 15.00
N GLN A 36 10.47 -0.53 14.93
CA GLN A 36 10.30 0.34 16.08
C GLN A 36 8.98 1.11 16.02
N THR A 37 8.56 1.66 17.15
CA THR A 37 7.42 2.57 17.27
C THR A 37 7.88 3.98 17.54
N LEU A 38 7.08 4.98 17.15
CA LEU A 38 7.32 6.40 17.51
C LEU A 38 7.04 6.66 18.99
N GLY A 39 6.23 5.84 19.61
CA GLY A 39 5.85 5.92 21.02
C GLY A 39 4.92 4.78 21.40
N SER A 40 4.20 4.90 22.50
CA SER A 40 3.24 3.91 22.97
C SER A 40 1.91 3.98 22.19
N TYR A 41 1.14 2.92 22.26
CA TYR A 41 -0.22 2.82 21.72
C TYR A 41 -1.12 2.07 22.71
N ASP A 42 -2.43 2.26 22.60
CA ASP A 42 -3.40 1.61 23.47
C ASP A 42 -3.74 0.18 23.00
N ALA A 43 -4.64 -0.49 23.72
CA ALA A 43 -5.07 -1.85 23.40
C ALA A 43 -5.81 -2.00 22.05
N SER A 44 -6.22 -0.90 21.43
CA SER A 44 -6.80 -0.89 20.09
C SER A 44 -5.77 -0.64 18.98
N GLY A 45 -4.52 -0.35 19.34
CA GLY A 45 -3.46 0.06 18.43
C GLY A 45 -3.48 1.55 18.09
N LYS A 46 -4.30 2.36 18.80
CA LYS A 46 -4.32 3.82 18.59
C LYS A 46 -3.10 4.46 19.25
N PRO A 47 -2.32 5.28 18.51
CA PRO A 47 -1.14 5.94 19.04
C PRO A 47 -1.47 6.91 20.20
N SER A 48 -0.65 6.90 21.25
CA SER A 48 -0.70 7.91 22.31
C SER A 48 0.04 9.21 21.95
N TYR A 49 0.77 9.21 20.83
CA TYR A 49 1.57 10.32 20.29
C TYR A 49 0.87 11.05 19.14
N LEU A 50 -0.46 11.02 19.08
CA LEU A 50 -1.21 11.83 18.13
C LEU A 50 -0.94 13.31 18.37
N ALA A 51 -0.63 14.03 17.29
CA ALA A 51 -0.66 15.50 17.28
C ALA A 51 -2.13 16.00 17.31
N PRO A 52 -2.37 17.30 17.55
CA PRO A 52 -3.70 17.84 17.35
C PRO A 52 -4.26 17.47 15.99
N ALA A 53 -5.51 16.96 15.98
CA ALA A 53 -6.14 16.46 14.78
C ALA A 53 -6.20 17.52 13.67
N ASP A 54 -6.01 17.10 12.45
CA ASP A 54 -6.17 17.95 11.27
C ASP A 54 -7.63 17.90 10.78
N ILE A 55 -8.00 18.89 9.98
CA ILE A 55 -9.30 18.91 9.32
C ILE A 55 -9.13 18.31 7.94
N VAL A 56 -9.79 17.16 7.69
CA VAL A 56 -9.92 16.60 6.35
C VAL A 56 -11.01 17.41 5.62
N SER A 57 -10.61 18.29 4.72
CA SER A 57 -11.56 19.20 4.07
C SER A 57 -12.55 18.46 3.16
N PRO A 58 -13.79 18.96 2.99
CA PRO A 58 -14.74 18.38 2.05
C PRO A 58 -14.23 18.34 0.60
N THR A 59 -13.40 19.32 0.21
CA THR A 59 -12.79 19.38 -1.13
C THR A 59 -11.74 18.28 -1.31
N LEU A 60 -10.92 18.03 -0.30
CA LEU A 60 -9.98 16.92 -0.28
C LEU A 60 -10.71 15.58 -0.34
N LEU A 61 -11.75 15.38 0.46
CA LEU A 61 -12.56 14.15 0.44
C LEU A 61 -13.22 13.93 -0.92
N SER A 62 -13.76 14.99 -1.54
CA SER A 62 -14.34 14.91 -2.88
C SER A 62 -13.29 14.49 -3.91
N PHE A 63 -12.08 15.05 -3.84
CA PHE A 63 -10.97 14.68 -4.72
C PHE A 63 -10.57 13.21 -4.52
N VAL A 64 -10.38 12.78 -3.28
CA VAL A 64 -10.06 11.38 -2.94
C VAL A 64 -11.10 10.44 -3.52
N ASN A 65 -12.39 10.67 -3.21
CA ASN A 65 -13.49 9.81 -3.63
C ASN A 65 -13.71 9.79 -5.15
N SER A 66 -13.26 10.82 -5.87
CA SER A 66 -13.34 10.84 -7.34
C SER A 66 -12.13 10.19 -8.01
N THR A 67 -10.97 10.19 -7.36
CA THR A 67 -9.72 9.66 -7.93
C THR A 67 -9.50 8.19 -7.54
N LEU A 68 -9.77 7.84 -6.27
CA LEU A 68 -9.65 6.49 -5.72
C LEU A 68 -11.04 5.99 -5.33
N GLN A 69 -11.89 5.81 -6.33
CA GLN A 69 -13.29 5.43 -6.12
C GLN A 69 -13.38 3.93 -5.82
N GLU A 70 -14.11 3.59 -4.76
CA GLU A 70 -14.42 2.21 -4.35
C GLU A 70 -14.82 1.31 -5.53
N LYS A 71 -14.14 0.18 -5.67
CA LYS A 71 -14.33 -0.82 -6.75
C LYS A 71 -14.12 -0.29 -8.17
N GLN A 72 -13.34 0.76 -8.32
CA GLN A 72 -12.97 1.30 -9.63
C GLN A 72 -11.49 1.04 -9.91
N ASP A 73 -11.23 0.04 -10.72
CA ASP A 73 -9.87 -0.36 -11.12
C ASP A 73 -9.10 0.80 -11.74
N LEU A 74 -8.02 1.23 -11.08
CA LEU A 74 -7.15 2.33 -11.54
C LEU A 74 -6.48 2.05 -12.88
N ARG A 75 -6.33 0.78 -13.29
CA ARG A 75 -5.82 0.43 -14.63
C ARG A 75 -6.70 0.98 -15.75
N GLY A 76 -8.00 1.14 -15.48
CA GLY A 76 -8.96 1.71 -16.42
C GLY A 76 -9.22 3.20 -16.21
N THR A 77 -9.17 3.69 -14.98
CA THR A 77 -9.58 5.07 -14.64
C THR A 77 -8.41 6.05 -14.56
N HIS A 78 -7.29 5.63 -13.97
CA HIS A 78 -6.10 6.46 -13.71
C HIS A 78 -4.79 5.68 -13.96
N PRO A 79 -4.56 5.14 -15.18
CA PRO A 79 -3.37 4.33 -15.47
C PRO A 79 -2.05 5.09 -15.26
N GLU A 80 -2.05 6.42 -15.34
CA GLU A 80 -0.90 7.28 -15.08
C GLU A 80 -0.35 7.13 -13.65
N LEU A 81 -1.20 6.83 -12.67
CA LEU A 81 -0.80 6.60 -11.27
C LEU A 81 -0.06 5.28 -11.09
N LEU A 82 -0.22 4.35 -12.02
CA LEU A 82 0.38 3.01 -11.96
C LEU A 82 1.70 2.91 -12.72
N THR A 83 2.17 4.00 -13.33
CA THR A 83 3.43 4.00 -14.09
C THR A 83 4.65 4.10 -13.15
N THR A 84 5.82 3.73 -13.68
CA THR A 84 7.10 3.92 -12.98
C THR A 84 7.50 5.39 -12.82
N LYS A 85 6.81 6.32 -13.50
CA LYS A 85 7.00 7.78 -13.37
C LYS A 85 6.14 8.39 -12.27
N ALA A 86 5.17 7.65 -11.74
CA ALA A 86 4.37 8.10 -10.61
C ALA A 86 5.25 8.28 -9.36
N ILE A 87 4.84 9.19 -8.47
CA ILE A 87 5.54 9.43 -7.21
C ILE A 87 5.48 8.14 -6.38
N ALA A 88 6.63 7.70 -5.86
CA ALA A 88 6.71 6.51 -5.00
C ALA A 88 7.14 6.85 -3.56
N ASP A 89 7.67 8.05 -3.32
CA ASP A 89 8.19 8.51 -2.02
C ASP A 89 8.07 10.03 -1.85
N ILE A 90 8.37 10.51 -0.65
CA ILE A 90 8.43 11.94 -0.32
C ILE A 90 9.89 12.36 -0.18
N ALA A 91 10.40 13.13 -1.13
CA ALA A 91 11.75 13.69 -1.06
C ALA A 91 11.74 15.01 -0.27
N ILE A 92 12.59 15.11 0.75
CA ILE A 92 12.74 16.31 1.58
C ILE A 92 13.80 17.21 0.97
N SER A 93 13.40 18.38 0.50
CA SER A 93 14.29 19.39 -0.13
C SER A 93 14.83 20.42 0.84
N THR A 94 14.16 20.62 1.97
CA THR A 94 14.57 21.54 3.06
C THR A 94 14.24 20.86 4.38
N SER A 95 15.05 21.08 5.44
CA SER A 95 14.81 20.47 6.75
C SER A 95 13.39 20.77 7.23
N SER A 96 12.56 19.72 7.38
CA SER A 96 11.11 19.85 7.55
C SER A 96 10.55 18.86 8.55
N ASP A 97 9.52 19.29 9.26
CA ASP A 97 8.65 18.40 10.03
C ASP A 97 7.70 17.67 9.08
N VAL A 98 7.56 16.37 9.24
CA VAL A 98 6.68 15.56 8.39
C VAL A 98 5.58 14.93 9.23
N PHE A 99 4.35 15.07 8.73
CA PHE A 99 3.15 14.56 9.37
C PHE A 99 2.43 13.60 8.44
N ILE A 100 1.86 12.55 9.03
CA ILE A 100 0.92 11.64 8.35
C ILE A 100 -0.43 11.78 9.04
N THR A 101 -1.46 11.99 8.23
CA THR A 101 -2.85 12.12 8.69
C THR A 101 -3.68 11.00 8.08
N TYR A 102 -4.43 10.32 8.93
CA TYR A 102 -5.37 9.28 8.52
C TYR A 102 -6.63 9.90 7.88
N ILE A 103 -7.10 9.32 6.77
CA ILE A 103 -8.35 9.71 6.09
C ILE A 103 -9.41 8.66 6.34
N SER A 104 -9.18 7.44 5.85
CA SER A 104 -10.16 6.35 5.91
C SER A 104 -9.51 4.99 5.63
N ASN A 105 -10.27 3.92 5.82
CA ASN A 105 -9.94 2.59 5.32
C ASN A 105 -11.19 1.89 4.77
N GLY A 106 -10.99 1.02 3.74
CA GLY A 106 -12.00 0.14 3.13
C GLY A 106 -11.74 -1.34 3.41
N THR A 107 -10.63 -1.68 4.09
CA THR A 107 -10.16 -3.06 4.21
C THR A 107 -10.86 -3.88 5.29
N GLY A 108 -10.93 -5.20 5.07
CA GLY A 108 -11.28 -6.21 6.08
C GLY A 108 -10.10 -6.70 6.92
N ASN A 109 -8.86 -6.30 6.61
CA ASN A 109 -7.64 -6.72 7.28
C ASN A 109 -7.29 -5.83 8.49
N HIS A 110 -6.47 -6.35 9.41
CA HIS A 110 -5.90 -5.62 10.55
C HIS A 110 -4.48 -5.18 10.22
N ASN A 111 -4.34 -4.13 9.42
CA ASN A 111 -3.06 -3.68 8.90
C ASN A 111 -2.31 -2.75 9.84
N THR A 112 -0.99 -2.68 9.68
CA THR A 112 -0.14 -1.64 10.28
C THR A 112 0.38 -0.73 9.17
N PHE A 113 0.33 0.58 9.38
CA PHE A 113 0.98 1.55 8.50
C PHE A 113 2.30 2.03 9.10
N ALA A 114 3.34 2.08 8.27
CA ALA A 114 4.70 2.41 8.68
C ALA A 114 5.45 3.17 7.58
N PHE A 115 6.65 3.66 7.91
CA PHE A 115 7.55 4.28 6.96
C PHE A 115 8.99 3.80 7.15
N TYR A 116 9.81 4.03 6.13
CA TYR A 116 11.26 3.90 6.15
C TYR A 116 11.89 5.11 5.47
N THR A 117 13.19 5.32 5.70
CA THR A 117 13.93 6.45 5.13
C THR A 117 15.19 5.98 4.41
N TYR A 118 15.62 6.78 3.42
CA TYR A 118 16.85 6.55 2.68
C TYR A 118 17.36 7.88 2.10
N THR A 119 18.60 7.91 1.63
CA THR A 119 19.18 9.10 0.96
C THR A 119 18.50 9.30 -0.39
N THR A 120 18.01 10.51 -0.67
CA THR A 120 17.39 10.86 -1.95
C THR A 120 18.31 10.50 -3.12
N GLY A 121 17.74 9.83 -4.13
CA GLY A 121 18.47 9.31 -5.28
C GLY A 121 19.14 7.94 -5.05
N GLN A 122 19.06 7.37 -3.83
CA GLN A 122 19.54 6.03 -3.49
C GLN A 122 18.37 5.13 -3.06
N SER A 123 17.35 5.07 -3.91
CA SER A 123 16.16 4.25 -3.63
C SER A 123 16.55 2.80 -3.36
N PRO A 124 15.99 2.16 -2.31
CA PRO A 124 16.24 0.75 -2.03
C PRO A 124 15.93 -0.14 -3.22
N THR A 125 16.82 -1.07 -3.52
CA THR A 125 16.68 -2.06 -4.60
C THR A 125 16.35 -3.45 -4.09
N SER A 126 16.46 -3.63 -2.77
CA SER A 126 16.12 -4.88 -2.09
C SER A 126 15.65 -4.61 -0.66
N THR A 127 14.95 -5.56 -0.05
CA THR A 127 14.52 -5.47 1.36
C THR A 127 15.69 -5.37 2.34
N LYS A 128 16.89 -5.82 1.95
CA LYS A 128 18.11 -5.71 2.77
C LYS A 128 18.61 -4.28 2.92
N ASP A 129 18.19 -3.38 2.02
CA ASP A 129 18.57 -1.97 2.05
C ASP A 129 17.75 -1.20 3.10
N ILE A 130 16.58 -1.73 3.49
CA ILE A 130 15.73 -1.16 4.52
C ILE A 130 16.28 -1.56 5.90
N LYS A 131 16.90 -0.61 6.59
CA LYS A 131 17.51 -0.85 7.92
C LYS A 131 16.52 -0.74 9.05
N THR A 132 15.54 0.19 8.91
CA THR A 132 14.54 0.45 9.94
C THR A 132 13.19 0.69 9.31
N ILE A 133 12.16 0.06 9.86
CA ILE A 133 10.75 0.36 9.60
C ILE A 133 10.16 0.91 10.90
N THR A 134 9.53 2.07 10.84
CA THR A 134 8.93 2.75 12.00
C THR A 134 7.42 2.75 11.85
N TYR A 135 6.72 2.12 12.81
CA TYR A 135 5.25 2.09 12.83
C TYR A 135 4.69 3.47 13.14
N VAL A 136 3.76 3.93 12.29
CA VAL A 136 3.03 5.19 12.46
C VAL A 136 1.67 4.92 13.12
N PHE A 137 0.93 3.97 12.54
CA PHE A 137 -0.36 3.51 13.05
C PHE A 137 -0.33 1.99 13.17
N PRO A 138 -0.20 1.45 14.37
CA PRO A 138 -0.14 -0.01 14.59
C PRO A 138 -1.37 -0.77 14.13
N ASN A 139 -2.56 -0.17 14.19
CA ASN A 139 -3.81 -0.75 13.69
C ASN A 139 -4.59 0.26 12.85
N VAL A 140 -4.61 0.08 11.55
CA VAL A 140 -5.23 1.01 10.57
C VAL A 140 -6.39 0.38 9.81
N GLY A 141 -6.63 -0.90 9.97
CA GLY A 141 -7.63 -1.60 9.18
C GLY A 141 -8.94 -1.82 9.94
N LYS A 142 -9.45 -3.02 9.81
CA LYS A 142 -10.69 -3.45 10.45
C LYS A 142 -10.66 -3.18 11.96
N ASN A 143 -11.74 -2.61 12.47
CA ASN A 143 -11.89 -2.25 13.90
C ASN A 143 -10.87 -1.24 14.42
N THR A 144 -10.23 -0.44 13.56
CA THR A 144 -9.43 0.70 14.01
C THR A 144 -10.29 1.70 14.77
N THR A 145 -9.71 2.37 15.75
CA THR A 145 -10.34 3.48 16.50
C THR A 145 -9.85 4.84 16.01
N LEU A 146 -9.03 4.85 14.94
CA LEU A 146 -8.62 6.09 14.29
C LEU A 146 -9.82 6.83 13.70
N GLN A 147 -9.76 8.16 13.77
CA GLN A 147 -10.76 9.03 13.18
C GLN A 147 -10.14 9.83 12.04
N PRO A 148 -10.90 10.16 10.97
CA PRO A 148 -10.42 11.08 9.94
C PRO A 148 -9.82 12.35 10.57
N GLY A 149 -8.58 12.67 10.20
CA GLY A 149 -7.84 13.79 10.80
C GLY A 149 -6.86 13.38 11.91
N ASP A 150 -6.94 12.16 12.47
CA ASP A 150 -5.92 11.69 13.42
C ASP A 150 -4.54 11.77 12.75
N LYS A 151 -3.63 12.55 13.38
CA LYS A 151 -2.36 12.96 12.79
C LYS A 151 -1.18 12.61 13.68
N VAL A 152 -0.10 12.12 13.06
CA VAL A 152 1.17 11.79 13.71
C VAL A 152 2.29 12.62 13.09
N LYS A 153 3.14 13.24 13.91
CA LYS A 153 4.44 13.75 13.47
C LYS A 153 5.40 12.57 13.40
N ILE A 154 5.81 12.18 12.19
CA ILE A 154 6.72 11.04 12.01
C ILE A 154 8.19 11.41 12.21
N GLY A 155 8.52 12.69 12.20
CA GLY A 155 9.86 13.20 12.49
C GLY A 155 10.12 14.58 11.90
N ARG A 156 11.34 15.07 12.15
CA ARG A 156 11.97 16.15 11.41
C ARG A 156 13.10 15.55 10.59
N PHE A 157 13.10 15.80 9.29
CA PHE A 157 14.07 15.24 8.36
C PHE A 157 14.84 16.34 7.65
N ASP A 158 16.13 16.12 7.46
CA ASP A 158 16.99 17.05 6.74
C ASP A 158 16.80 16.93 5.22
N ALA A 159 17.22 17.96 4.50
CA ALA A 159 17.28 17.92 3.04
C ALA A 159 18.13 16.74 2.56
N GLY A 160 17.68 16.09 1.49
CA GLY A 160 18.35 14.92 0.92
C GLY A 160 17.90 13.58 1.52
N ILE A 161 16.87 13.56 2.37
CA ILE A 161 16.21 12.34 2.83
C ILE A 161 14.95 12.11 2.01
N SER A 162 14.70 10.87 1.61
CA SER A 162 13.44 10.39 1.06
C SER A 162 12.75 9.46 2.05
N ILE A 163 11.42 9.52 2.06
CA ILE A 163 10.54 8.75 2.94
C ILE A 163 9.67 7.85 2.06
N GLY A 164 9.87 6.54 2.19
CA GLY A 164 9.00 5.53 1.60
C GLY A 164 8.02 4.98 2.65
N PHE A 165 6.89 4.48 2.17
CA PHE A 165 5.82 3.97 3.01
C PHE A 165 5.66 2.46 2.85
N VAL A 166 5.12 1.82 3.88
CA VAL A 166 4.87 0.39 3.88
C VAL A 166 3.67 0.07 4.75
N ILE A 167 2.85 -0.86 4.28
CA ILE A 167 1.85 -1.52 5.10
C ILE A 167 2.28 -2.94 5.40
N LEU A 168 1.98 -3.40 6.60
CA LEU A 168 2.11 -4.80 7.00
C LEU A 168 0.69 -5.39 6.99
N LYS A 169 0.42 -6.27 6.02
CA LYS A 169 -0.91 -6.86 5.82
C LYS A 169 -1.29 -7.73 7.00
N ASN A 170 -2.45 -7.46 7.59
CA ASN A 170 -3.05 -8.25 8.68
C ASN A 170 -2.08 -8.52 9.84
N SER A 171 -1.26 -7.54 10.18
CA SER A 171 -0.17 -7.65 11.15
C SER A 171 -0.57 -7.32 12.59
N TRP A 172 -1.68 -6.58 12.80
CA TRP A 172 -2.14 -6.27 14.15
C TRP A 172 -2.87 -7.46 14.78
N ASP A 173 -2.31 -8.03 15.82
CA ASP A 173 -2.96 -9.10 16.60
C ASP A 173 -3.85 -8.50 17.68
N ILE A 174 -5.16 -8.68 17.54
CA ILE A 174 -6.17 -8.17 18.48
C ILE A 174 -6.13 -8.86 19.85
N ASN A 175 -5.50 -10.03 19.98
CA ASN A 175 -5.41 -10.77 21.23
C ASN A 175 -4.16 -10.35 22.01
N THR A 176 -3.00 -10.33 21.35
CA THR A 176 -1.72 -9.97 21.99
C THR A 176 -1.50 -8.46 22.06
N LYS A 177 -2.25 -7.66 21.28
CA LYS A 177 -2.09 -6.20 21.17
C LYS A 177 -0.71 -5.78 20.65
N THR A 178 -0.18 -6.56 19.72
CA THR A 178 1.15 -6.36 19.13
C THR A 178 1.09 -6.42 17.62
N VAL A 179 2.11 -5.87 16.98
CA VAL A 179 2.31 -5.95 15.53
C VAL A 179 3.20 -7.15 15.21
N ASP A 180 2.74 -8.03 14.32
CA ASP A 180 3.57 -9.07 13.72
C ASP A 180 4.47 -8.47 12.62
N SER A 181 5.75 -8.29 12.93
CA SER A 181 6.75 -7.81 11.97
C SER A 181 7.10 -8.83 10.87
N GLY A 182 6.64 -10.08 11.00
CA GLY A 182 6.80 -11.13 9.98
C GLY A 182 5.70 -11.17 8.93
N ALA A 183 4.65 -10.35 9.07
CA ALA A 183 3.55 -10.25 8.13
C ALA A 183 4.02 -9.82 6.72
N VAL A 184 3.18 -10.01 5.71
CA VAL A 184 3.48 -9.53 4.35
C VAL A 184 3.57 -8.01 4.32
N HIS A 185 4.62 -7.49 3.66
CA HIS A 185 4.86 -6.07 3.48
C HIS A 185 4.51 -5.66 2.07
N PHE A 186 3.72 -4.59 1.93
CA PHE A 186 3.51 -3.90 0.67
C PHE A 186 4.05 -2.47 0.78
N CYS A 187 5.06 -2.16 -0.03
CA CYS A 187 5.81 -0.92 -0.01
C CYS A 187 5.37 0.03 -1.12
N SER A 188 5.56 1.33 -0.90
CA SER A 188 5.41 2.34 -1.95
C SER A 188 6.46 2.20 -3.05
N ASN A 189 7.60 1.60 -2.76
CA ASN A 189 8.61 1.22 -3.76
C ASN A 189 8.28 -0.17 -4.31
N ASP A 190 7.84 -0.22 -5.56
CA ASP A 190 7.36 -1.42 -6.25
C ASP A 190 8.37 -2.57 -6.27
N ILE A 191 9.68 -2.28 -6.36
CA ILE A 191 10.74 -3.31 -6.39
C ILE A 191 10.74 -4.20 -5.15
N LEU A 192 10.30 -3.66 -4.02
CA LEU A 192 10.30 -4.34 -2.72
C LEU A 192 9.09 -5.27 -2.53
N ASN A 193 8.12 -5.20 -3.43
CA ASN A 193 6.87 -5.95 -3.34
C ASN A 193 7.01 -7.38 -3.90
N PRO A 194 6.22 -8.32 -3.37
CA PRO A 194 6.45 -9.75 -3.57
C PRO A 194 6.05 -10.31 -4.94
N GLU A 195 5.21 -9.60 -5.70
CA GLU A 195 4.69 -10.09 -6.96
C GLU A 195 5.83 -10.35 -7.97
N VAL A 196 5.68 -11.41 -8.78
CA VAL A 196 6.64 -11.76 -9.84
C VAL A 196 6.46 -10.86 -11.06
N ASP A 197 5.21 -10.56 -11.41
CA ASP A 197 4.85 -9.70 -12.52
C ASP A 197 5.11 -8.22 -12.14
N PRO A 198 5.98 -7.49 -12.87
CA PRO A 198 6.28 -6.09 -12.56
C PRO A 198 5.06 -5.17 -12.58
N ASP A 199 4.06 -5.47 -13.42
CA ASP A 199 2.85 -4.65 -13.57
C ASP A 199 1.91 -4.80 -12.36
N LEU A 200 2.11 -5.83 -11.54
CA LEU A 200 1.33 -6.11 -10.34
C LEU A 200 2.04 -5.70 -9.04
N LYS A 201 3.31 -5.25 -9.11
CA LYS A 201 4.12 -4.88 -7.93
C LYS A 201 3.68 -3.59 -7.23
N LYS A 202 2.90 -2.73 -7.89
CA LYS A 202 2.48 -1.47 -7.28
C LYS A 202 1.37 -1.71 -6.26
N HIS A 203 1.61 -1.35 -5.00
CA HIS A 203 0.64 -1.42 -3.90
C HIS A 203 0.32 -0.06 -3.29
N ALA A 204 1.02 0.98 -3.71
CA ALA A 204 0.74 2.33 -3.24
C ALA A 204 0.69 3.33 -4.39
N VAL A 205 -0.20 4.30 -4.29
CA VAL A 205 -0.23 5.48 -5.14
C VAL A 205 -0.05 6.73 -4.28
N LEU A 206 0.84 7.62 -4.72
CA LEU A 206 1.05 8.92 -4.12
C LEU A 206 0.59 10.00 -5.09
N ILE A 207 -0.31 10.88 -4.65
CA ILE A 207 -0.96 11.87 -5.53
C ILE A 207 -0.77 13.25 -4.93
N ASN A 208 -0.13 14.15 -5.69
CA ASN A 208 -0.02 15.53 -5.27
C ASN A 208 -1.40 16.20 -5.22
N TYR A 209 -1.69 16.87 -4.11
CA TYR A 209 -2.85 17.74 -3.94
C TYR A 209 -2.40 19.17 -3.61
N PRO A 210 -2.02 19.96 -4.64
CA PRO A 210 -1.40 21.28 -4.44
C PRO A 210 -2.31 22.29 -3.78
N ALA A 211 -3.64 22.14 -3.92
CA ALA A 211 -4.62 23.05 -3.32
C ALA A 211 -4.46 23.21 -1.79
N GLU A 212 -3.95 22.16 -1.12
CA GLU A 212 -3.73 22.18 0.33
C GLU A 212 -2.28 21.80 0.71
N ASN A 213 -1.37 21.78 -0.26
CA ASN A 213 0.03 21.37 -0.06
C ASN A 213 0.15 20.01 0.62
N LYS A 214 -0.61 19.03 0.13
CA LYS A 214 -0.66 17.65 0.65
C LYS A 214 -0.24 16.66 -0.43
N VAL A 215 0.27 15.50 -0.01
CA VAL A 215 0.44 14.33 -0.86
C VAL A 215 -0.45 13.23 -0.32
N LEU A 216 -1.45 12.83 -1.10
CA LEU A 216 -2.31 11.68 -0.78
C LEU A 216 -1.52 10.39 -0.90
N ILE A 217 -1.84 9.42 -0.06
CA ILE A 217 -1.25 8.09 -0.05
C ILE A 217 -2.40 7.10 0.02
N GLY A 218 -2.58 6.33 -1.05
CA GLY A 218 -3.55 5.24 -1.11
C GLY A 218 -2.84 3.91 -1.22
N PHE A 219 -3.34 2.89 -0.53
CA PHE A 219 -2.79 1.54 -0.56
C PHE A 219 -3.83 0.49 -0.96
N GLU A 220 -3.34 -0.50 -1.71
CA GLU A 220 -3.98 -1.78 -1.97
C GLU A 220 -3.35 -2.85 -1.06
N ASP A 221 -4.14 -3.52 -0.22
CA ASP A 221 -3.65 -4.47 0.77
C ASP A 221 -3.86 -5.94 0.38
N VAL A 222 -4.38 -6.17 -0.82
CA VAL A 222 -4.53 -7.51 -1.40
C VAL A 222 -3.37 -7.78 -2.36
N ASP A 223 -2.88 -9.03 -2.39
CA ASP A 223 -1.95 -9.47 -3.44
C ASP A 223 -2.63 -9.28 -4.80
N ARG A 224 -2.03 -8.48 -5.67
CA ARG A 224 -2.64 -8.08 -6.94
C ARG A 224 -2.70 -9.20 -7.97
N THR A 225 -2.20 -10.39 -7.65
CA THR A 225 -2.44 -11.62 -8.41
C THR A 225 -3.77 -12.29 -8.04
N GLU A 226 -4.37 -11.92 -6.91
CA GLU A 226 -5.63 -12.50 -6.45
C GLU A 226 -6.83 -11.89 -7.19
N ALA A 227 -7.80 -12.73 -7.55
CA ALA A 227 -9.01 -12.30 -8.27
C ALA A 227 -9.92 -11.37 -7.46
N ILE A 228 -9.73 -11.30 -6.14
CA ILE A 228 -10.50 -10.43 -5.26
C ILE A 228 -9.93 -9.01 -5.16
N CYS A 229 -8.72 -8.77 -5.70
CA CYS A 229 -8.10 -7.45 -5.76
C CYS A 229 -8.86 -6.59 -6.79
N ASP A 230 -9.44 -5.48 -6.37
CA ASP A 230 -10.19 -4.57 -7.24
C ASP A 230 -9.32 -3.44 -7.80
N ASN A 231 -8.10 -3.30 -7.32
CA ASN A 231 -7.09 -2.33 -7.78
C ASN A 231 -7.54 -0.87 -7.65
N ASP A 232 -8.32 -0.54 -6.63
CA ASP A 232 -8.83 0.81 -6.41
C ASP A 232 -7.94 1.67 -5.49
N PHE A 233 -6.99 1.04 -4.77
CA PHE A 233 -5.98 1.67 -3.91
C PHE A 233 -6.56 2.52 -2.78
N ASN A 234 -7.76 2.21 -2.33
CA ASN A 234 -8.44 2.91 -1.24
C ASN A 234 -8.60 2.09 0.05
N ASP A 235 -8.03 0.88 0.11
CA ASP A 235 -8.03 0.03 1.30
C ASP A 235 -7.55 0.77 2.54
N MET A 236 -6.54 1.64 2.38
CA MET A 236 -6.09 2.54 3.44
C MET A 236 -5.64 3.86 2.84
N MET A 237 -6.19 4.96 3.35
CA MET A 237 -5.92 6.28 2.82
C MET A 237 -5.41 7.24 3.88
N PHE A 238 -4.34 7.97 3.49
CA PHE A 238 -3.67 8.98 4.30
C PHE A 238 -3.31 10.18 3.44
N TYR A 239 -2.83 11.22 4.08
CA TYR A 239 -2.01 12.21 3.41
C TYR A 239 -0.77 12.57 4.22
N CYS A 240 0.26 12.95 3.50
CA CYS A 240 1.50 13.51 4.04
C CYS A 240 1.46 15.03 3.93
N THR A 241 1.92 15.71 5.01
CA THR A 241 2.20 17.15 5.02
C THR A 241 3.66 17.37 5.42
N VAL A 242 4.36 18.19 4.64
CA VAL A 242 5.77 18.58 4.88
C VAL A 242 5.79 20.05 5.25
N VAL A 243 6.31 20.35 6.45
CA VAL A 243 6.33 21.71 7.02
C VAL A 243 7.79 22.11 7.29
N PRO A 244 8.38 23.04 6.52
CA PRO A 244 9.74 23.54 6.70
C PRO A 244 10.03 24.18 8.06
#